data_22443495994d2a0c500446e07d1ee4c1
#
_entry.id   22443495994d2a0c500446e07d1ee4c1
#
_cell.length_a   1.000
_cell.length_b   1.000
_cell.length_c   1.000
_cell.angle_alpha   90.00
_cell.angle_beta   90.00
_cell.angle_gamma   90.00
#
_symmetry.space_group_name_H-M   'P 1'
#
loop_
_entity.id
_entity.type
_entity.pdbx_description
1 polymer ?
#
loop_
_entity_poly.entity_id
_entity_poly.type
_entity_poly.pdbx_seq_one_letter_code
_entity_poly.pdbx_strand_id
1 'polypeptide(L)'
;MTSSADLFVVCKKCGSEVSPYITECPYCGHRLRRRAPKLPRERLGKPRTGLLRRRSLGRLRSGEIAGLRSDTPPYVTIALVVASCGVWIATQGSYLKIDKLILAGPLKGDWWRLLSTQFLYGRGFSAGLFMFSTLLAVALFGGLMERRHGPLVVLALFFGAGVAGGLAAEAVYAFPIVTGANAGALALLAAWAAPSMMAARAGEYYEGDLLGTGAIAVVLLAMPYARPEVSWLAGVVGGLLGLLFGLGLSRARSV
;
A
#
# COMPACT_ATOMS: atom_id res chain seq x y z
N MET A 1 -19.35 -16.83 -39.74
CA MET A 1 -18.48 -18.00 -39.48
C MET A 1 -17.04 -17.50 -39.49
N THR A 2 -16.50 -17.16 -38.38
CA THR A 2 -15.12 -16.72 -38.17
C THR A 2 -14.28 -17.98 -38.04
N SER A 3 -13.41 -18.26 -39.04
CA SER A 3 -12.47 -19.36 -38.95
C SER A 3 -11.56 -19.15 -37.75
N SER A 4 -11.47 -20.17 -36.88
CA SER A 4 -10.45 -20.24 -35.85
C SER A 4 -9.09 -20.07 -36.52
N ALA A 5 -8.33 -19.05 -36.10
CA ALA A 5 -6.97 -18.88 -36.57
C ALA A 5 -6.18 -20.15 -36.23
N ASP A 6 -5.60 -20.82 -37.25
CA ASP A 6 -4.77 -21.99 -37.01
C ASP A 6 -3.64 -21.64 -36.07
N LEU A 7 -3.67 -22.21 -34.87
CA LEU A 7 -2.72 -21.93 -33.78
C LEU A 7 -1.31 -22.48 -34.12
N PHE A 8 -1.20 -23.40 -35.06
CA PHE A 8 0.06 -24.04 -35.48
C PHE A 8 0.03 -24.48 -36.95
N VAL A 9 1.20 -24.64 -37.50
CA VAL A 9 1.44 -25.17 -38.86
C VAL A 9 2.34 -26.40 -38.74
N VAL A 10 1.99 -27.47 -39.45
CA VAL A 10 2.79 -28.72 -39.49
C VAL A 10 3.89 -28.60 -40.52
N CYS A 11 5.13 -28.84 -40.12
CA CYS A 11 6.26 -28.87 -41.02
C CYS A 11 6.18 -30.07 -41.97
N LYS A 12 6.15 -29.86 -43.30
CA LYS A 12 6.06 -30.91 -44.30
C LYS A 12 7.25 -31.87 -44.35
N LYS A 13 8.41 -31.47 -43.75
CA LYS A 13 9.64 -32.28 -43.78
C LYS A 13 9.81 -33.17 -42.56
N CYS A 14 9.47 -32.68 -41.36
CA CYS A 14 9.67 -33.42 -40.09
C CYS A 14 8.37 -33.71 -39.34
N GLY A 15 7.22 -33.24 -39.79
CA GLY A 15 5.93 -33.45 -39.13
C GLY A 15 5.72 -32.67 -37.83
N SER A 16 6.68 -31.86 -37.39
CA SER A 16 6.57 -31.11 -36.16
C SER A 16 5.61 -29.94 -36.28
N GLU A 17 4.81 -29.71 -35.24
CA GLU A 17 3.95 -28.54 -35.12
C GLU A 17 4.79 -27.31 -34.73
N VAL A 18 4.62 -26.22 -35.46
CA VAL A 18 5.40 -25.00 -35.31
C VAL A 18 4.49 -23.78 -35.40
N SER A 19 4.92 -22.68 -34.79
CA SER A 19 4.17 -21.44 -34.82
C SER A 19 3.92 -20.95 -36.26
N PRO A 20 2.72 -20.44 -36.60
CA PRO A 20 2.41 -19.93 -37.93
C PRO A 20 3.20 -18.66 -38.32
N TYR A 21 3.93 -18.06 -37.39
CA TYR A 21 4.66 -16.81 -37.58
C TYR A 21 6.15 -16.99 -37.91
N ILE A 22 6.69 -18.24 -37.86
CA ILE A 22 8.09 -18.51 -38.20
C ILE A 22 8.27 -18.80 -39.68
N THR A 23 9.44 -18.47 -40.19
CA THR A 23 9.82 -18.69 -41.61
C THR A 23 10.55 -20.00 -41.84
N GLU A 24 11.20 -20.53 -40.81
CA GLU A 24 12.00 -21.76 -40.85
C GLU A 24 11.64 -22.66 -39.66
N CYS A 25 11.62 -23.99 -39.89
CA CYS A 25 11.34 -24.96 -38.87
C CYS A 25 12.52 -25.05 -37.86
N PRO A 26 12.33 -24.85 -36.56
CA PRO A 26 13.41 -24.90 -35.56
C PRO A 26 13.97 -26.32 -35.36
N TYR A 27 13.23 -27.36 -35.77
CA TYR A 27 13.64 -28.77 -35.59
C TYR A 27 14.45 -29.32 -36.76
N CYS A 28 14.17 -28.92 -38.02
CA CYS A 28 14.84 -29.49 -39.20
C CYS A 28 15.41 -28.44 -40.16
N GLY A 29 15.34 -27.14 -39.83
CA GLY A 29 15.85 -26.06 -40.67
C GLY A 29 15.09 -25.85 -41.99
N HIS A 30 14.01 -26.64 -42.25
CA HIS A 30 13.27 -26.51 -43.50
C HIS A 30 12.53 -25.18 -43.57
N ARG A 31 12.67 -24.47 -44.70
CA ARG A 31 12.03 -23.19 -44.93
C ARG A 31 10.54 -23.36 -45.17
N LEU A 32 9.71 -22.87 -44.27
CA LEU A 32 8.26 -22.99 -44.28
C LEU A 32 7.61 -21.91 -45.18
N ARG A 33 8.16 -20.67 -45.15
CA ARG A 33 7.66 -19.54 -45.91
C ARG A 33 8.78 -18.58 -46.30
N ARG A 34 8.59 -17.87 -47.43
CA ARG A 34 9.56 -16.85 -47.89
C ARG A 34 9.53 -15.56 -47.05
N ARG A 35 8.38 -15.23 -46.45
CA ARG A 35 8.19 -14.05 -45.61
C ARG A 35 7.29 -14.39 -44.42
N ALA A 36 7.56 -13.83 -43.28
CA ALA A 36 6.68 -13.95 -42.13
C ALA A 36 5.29 -13.36 -42.44
N PRO A 37 4.18 -14.00 -42.02
CA PRO A 37 2.86 -13.45 -42.21
C PRO A 37 2.76 -12.10 -41.46
N LYS A 38 2.12 -11.13 -42.11
CA LYS A 38 1.83 -9.85 -41.45
C LYS A 38 0.82 -10.11 -40.33
N LEU A 39 1.17 -9.80 -39.12
CA LEU A 39 0.22 -9.78 -38.00
C LEU A 39 -0.96 -8.88 -38.36
N PRO A 40 -2.22 -9.34 -38.22
CA PRO A 40 -3.37 -8.47 -38.37
C PRO A 40 -3.18 -7.32 -37.37
N ARG A 41 -2.90 -6.12 -37.87
CA ARG A 41 -3.01 -4.92 -37.07
C ARG A 41 -4.49 -4.74 -36.77
N GLU A 42 -4.91 -5.11 -35.57
CA GLU A 42 -6.16 -4.60 -35.03
C GLU A 42 -6.15 -3.10 -35.28
N ARG A 43 -7.20 -2.59 -35.91
CA ARG A 43 -7.34 -1.16 -36.23
C ARG A 43 -7.49 -0.40 -34.93
N LEU A 44 -6.38 -0.17 -34.26
CA LEU A 44 -6.29 0.92 -33.29
C LEU A 44 -6.58 2.20 -34.08
N GLY A 45 -7.68 2.85 -33.71
CA GLY A 45 -8.19 4.02 -34.38
C GLY A 45 -7.09 5.00 -34.76
N LYS A 46 -7.18 5.57 -35.98
CA LYS A 46 -6.22 6.54 -36.54
C LYS A 46 -5.72 7.49 -35.45
N PRO A 47 -4.40 7.60 -35.22
CA PRO A 47 -3.91 8.63 -34.31
C PRO A 47 -4.24 9.99 -34.93
N ARG A 48 -5.05 10.79 -34.24
CA ARG A 48 -5.23 12.21 -34.57
C ARG A 48 -3.84 12.85 -34.50
N THR A 49 -3.38 13.37 -35.62
CA THR A 49 -2.17 14.19 -35.76
C THR A 49 -2.29 15.43 -34.88
N GLY A 50 -1.72 15.35 -33.70
CA GLY A 50 -1.50 16.46 -32.77
C GLY A 50 -0.05 16.45 -32.37
N LEU A 51 0.64 17.58 -32.61
CA LEU A 51 2.05 17.86 -32.46
C LEU A 51 2.70 17.14 -31.23
N LEU A 52 3.80 16.46 -31.53
CA LEU A 52 4.95 16.14 -30.63
C LEU A 52 4.65 15.95 -29.14
N ARG A 53 3.91 14.90 -28.80
CA ARG A 53 3.92 14.38 -27.43
C ARG A 53 5.01 13.31 -27.35
N ARG A 54 6.15 13.64 -26.72
CA ARG A 54 7.19 12.68 -26.37
C ARG A 54 6.53 11.51 -25.63
N ARG A 55 6.43 10.35 -26.29
CA ARG A 55 6.07 9.10 -25.63
C ARG A 55 7.20 8.76 -24.66
N SER A 56 7.01 8.96 -23.37
CA SER A 56 7.88 8.34 -22.37
C SER A 56 7.64 6.84 -22.42
N LEU A 57 8.66 6.10 -22.86
CA LEU A 57 8.72 4.65 -22.74
C LEU A 57 8.61 4.31 -21.24
N GLY A 58 7.63 3.50 -20.86
CA GLY A 58 7.52 2.90 -19.53
C GLY A 58 6.38 3.36 -18.64
N ARG A 59 5.43 4.19 -19.11
CA ARG A 59 4.19 4.44 -18.35
C ARG A 59 3.12 3.44 -18.75
N LEU A 60 2.80 2.52 -17.86
CA LEU A 60 1.58 1.72 -17.92
C LEU A 60 0.38 2.67 -18.07
N ARG A 61 -0.56 2.38 -18.97
CA ARG A 61 -1.76 3.19 -19.12
C ARG A 61 -2.64 3.03 -17.89
N SER A 62 -3.22 4.14 -17.43
CA SER A 62 -4.28 4.15 -16.44
C SER A 62 -5.37 3.15 -16.87
N GLY A 63 -5.54 2.06 -16.09
CA GLY A 63 -6.48 0.98 -16.40
C GLY A 63 -5.87 -0.35 -16.83
N GLU A 64 -4.56 -0.47 -17.04
CA GLU A 64 -3.91 -1.76 -17.39
C GLU A 64 -3.86 -2.75 -16.22
N ILE A 65 -3.92 -2.26 -14.98
CA ILE A 65 -4.10 -3.09 -13.78
C ILE A 65 -5.35 -2.59 -13.08
N ALA A 66 -6.38 -3.43 -13.04
CA ALA A 66 -7.65 -3.09 -12.39
C ALA A 66 -7.40 -2.73 -10.90
N GLY A 67 -7.70 -1.48 -10.53
CA GLY A 67 -7.64 -1.01 -9.16
C GLY A 67 -6.37 -0.29 -8.71
N LEU A 68 -5.32 -0.15 -9.55
CA LEU A 68 -4.19 0.71 -9.24
C LEU A 68 -4.23 1.99 -10.08
N ARG A 69 -4.35 3.13 -9.41
CA ARG A 69 -4.04 4.44 -10.01
C ARG A 69 -2.52 4.62 -10.03
N SER A 70 -1.85 4.01 -11.02
CA SER A 70 -0.39 4.05 -11.15
C SER A 70 0.18 5.45 -11.42
N ASP A 71 -0.65 6.41 -11.83
CA ASP A 71 -0.21 7.72 -12.33
C ASP A 71 -0.21 8.82 -11.25
N THR A 72 -0.72 8.55 -10.05
CA THR A 72 -0.72 9.55 -8.97
C THR A 72 0.26 9.15 -7.87
N PRO A 73 1.34 9.94 -7.65
CA PRO A 73 2.20 9.74 -6.49
C PRO A 73 1.40 9.90 -5.19
N PRO A 74 1.72 9.12 -4.13
CA PRO A 74 0.99 9.15 -2.86
C PRO A 74 1.41 10.38 -2.03
N TYR A 75 0.95 11.56 -2.44
CA TYR A 75 1.37 12.83 -1.84
C TYR A 75 1.03 12.95 -0.36
N VAL A 76 -0.14 12.44 0.06
CA VAL A 76 -0.56 12.50 1.46
C VAL A 76 0.31 11.61 2.34
N THR A 77 0.59 10.40 1.89
CA THR A 77 1.50 9.49 2.60
C THR A 77 2.90 10.09 2.72
N ILE A 78 3.42 10.67 1.62
CA ILE A 78 4.71 11.36 1.64
C ILE A 78 4.69 12.53 2.61
N ALA A 79 3.63 13.34 2.60
CA ALA A 79 3.49 14.48 3.51
C ALA A 79 3.45 14.05 4.98
N LEU A 80 2.73 12.97 5.32
CA LEU A 80 2.69 12.42 6.68
C LEU A 80 4.08 11.95 7.14
N VAL A 81 4.82 11.25 6.29
CA VAL A 81 6.18 10.78 6.59
C VAL A 81 7.13 11.96 6.77
N VAL A 82 7.12 12.92 5.84
CA VAL A 82 7.99 14.11 5.89
C VAL A 82 7.67 14.95 7.11
N ALA A 83 6.40 15.19 7.44
CA ALA A 83 5.98 15.91 8.63
C ALA A 83 6.47 15.21 9.91
N SER A 84 6.31 13.88 9.99
CA SER A 84 6.80 13.10 11.14
C SER A 84 8.32 13.19 11.30
N CYS A 85 9.08 13.09 10.21
CA CYS A 85 10.53 13.25 10.22
C CYS A 85 10.93 14.68 10.65
N GLY A 86 10.25 15.70 10.14
CA GLY A 86 10.50 17.10 10.48
C GLY A 86 10.25 17.38 11.98
N VAL A 87 9.12 16.90 12.50
CA VAL A 87 8.80 17.03 13.93
C VAL A 87 9.84 16.30 14.78
N TRP A 88 10.23 15.08 14.38
CA TRP A 88 11.25 14.32 15.11
C TRP A 88 12.61 15.04 15.15
N ILE A 89 13.09 15.58 14.02
CA ILE A 89 14.32 16.38 13.98
C ILE A 89 14.21 17.59 14.90
N ALA A 90 13.09 18.31 14.86
CA ALA A 90 12.85 19.46 15.71
C ALA A 90 12.85 19.12 17.21
N THR A 91 12.40 17.91 17.57
CA THR A 91 12.43 17.44 18.97
C THR A 91 13.83 17.05 19.43
N GLN A 92 14.72 16.55 18.54
CA GLN A 92 16.11 16.26 18.89
C GLN A 92 16.88 17.53 19.28
N GLY A 93 16.67 18.61 18.54
CA GLY A 93 17.31 19.92 18.79
C GLY A 93 16.69 20.74 19.94
N SER A 94 15.71 20.19 20.66
CA SER A 94 14.98 20.90 21.74
C SER A 94 14.24 22.17 21.28
N TYR A 95 14.02 22.33 20.00
CA TYR A 95 13.26 23.46 19.43
C TYR A 95 11.76 23.37 19.72
N LEU A 96 11.25 22.15 20.00
CA LEU A 96 9.84 21.91 20.36
C LEU A 96 9.71 21.45 21.81
N LYS A 97 8.81 22.08 22.57
CA LYS A 97 8.38 21.63 23.89
C LYS A 97 7.38 20.48 23.72
N ILE A 98 7.85 19.26 23.95
CA ILE A 98 7.08 18.02 23.73
C ILE A 98 5.91 17.94 24.72
N ASP A 99 6.05 18.47 25.91
CA ASP A 99 5.11 18.31 27.04
C ASP A 99 3.67 18.73 26.72
N LYS A 100 3.50 19.75 25.86
CA LYS A 100 2.19 20.25 25.43
C LYS A 100 1.60 19.50 24.23
N LEU A 101 2.38 18.69 23.53
CA LEU A 101 2.01 18.02 22.28
C LEU A 101 1.82 16.52 22.47
N ILE A 102 2.45 15.94 23.48
CA ILE A 102 2.34 14.52 23.79
C ILE A 102 1.07 14.21 24.59
N LEU A 103 0.45 13.08 24.32
CA LEU A 103 -0.57 12.54 25.19
C LEU A 103 0.12 11.81 26.35
N ALA A 104 0.35 12.56 27.43
CA ALA A 104 0.86 12.06 28.69
C ALA A 104 -0.02 12.60 29.83
N GLY A 105 -0.78 11.71 30.46
CA GLY A 105 -1.81 12.03 31.44
C GLY A 105 -3.15 12.45 30.83
N PRO A 106 -4.16 12.76 31.65
CA PRO A 106 -5.52 13.07 31.25
C PRO A 106 -5.61 14.22 30.25
N LEU A 107 -6.52 14.15 29.32
CA LEU A 107 -6.71 15.13 28.22
C LEU A 107 -7.09 16.52 28.74
N LYS A 108 -7.94 16.61 29.78
CA LYS A 108 -8.40 17.85 30.40
C LYS A 108 -8.87 18.94 29.43
N GLY A 109 -9.40 18.51 28.24
CA GLY A 109 -9.86 19.41 27.21
C GLY A 109 -8.84 19.66 26.08
N ASP A 110 -7.60 19.18 26.18
CA ASP A 110 -6.53 19.35 25.19
C ASP A 110 -6.64 18.33 24.06
N TRP A 111 -7.76 18.31 23.35
CA TRP A 111 -8.07 17.32 22.29
C TRP A 111 -7.05 17.29 21.15
N TRP A 112 -6.34 18.39 20.85
CA TRP A 112 -5.30 18.45 19.83
C TRP A 112 -4.14 17.49 20.10
N ARG A 113 -3.92 17.09 21.37
CA ARG A 113 -2.89 16.13 21.78
C ARG A 113 -3.13 14.75 21.18
N LEU A 114 -4.38 14.38 20.86
CA LEU A 114 -4.72 13.14 20.15
C LEU A 114 -4.19 13.13 18.71
N LEU A 115 -4.09 14.31 18.09
CA LEU A 115 -3.57 14.44 16.73
C LEU A 115 -2.05 14.63 16.73
N SER A 116 -1.53 15.53 17.57
CA SER A 116 -0.12 15.89 17.60
C SER A 116 0.78 14.76 18.09
N THR A 117 0.30 13.94 19.02
CA THR A 117 1.06 12.82 19.59
C THR A 117 1.47 11.79 18.53
N GLN A 118 0.74 11.69 17.42
CA GLN A 118 1.06 10.77 16.32
C GLN A 118 2.36 11.12 15.59
N PHE A 119 2.83 12.35 15.68
CA PHE A 119 4.07 12.82 15.09
C PHE A 119 5.25 12.82 16.06
N LEU A 120 5.03 12.43 17.33
CA LEU A 120 6.03 12.44 18.40
C LEU A 120 6.55 11.03 18.66
N TYR A 121 7.86 10.82 18.53
CA TYR A 121 8.50 9.51 18.68
C TYR A 121 9.50 9.45 19.84
N GLY A 122 9.64 10.54 20.61
CA GLY A 122 10.62 10.64 21.65
C GLY A 122 12.04 10.95 21.16
N ARG A 123 13.04 10.76 22.03
CA ARG A 123 14.45 11.09 21.74
C ARG A 123 15.33 9.84 21.81
N GLY A 124 16.50 9.93 21.14
CA GLY A 124 17.53 8.90 21.16
C GLY A 124 17.36 7.81 20.12
N PHE A 125 18.32 6.89 20.08
CA PHE A 125 18.44 5.87 19.05
C PHE A 125 17.25 4.92 18.99
N SER A 126 16.77 4.42 20.15
CA SER A 126 15.60 3.53 20.18
C SER A 126 14.31 4.20 19.70
N ALA A 127 14.16 5.52 19.95
CA ALA A 127 13.06 6.31 19.40
C ALA A 127 13.16 6.45 17.87
N GLY A 128 14.37 6.60 17.34
CA GLY A 128 14.63 6.60 15.91
C GLY A 128 14.28 5.27 15.25
N LEU A 129 14.59 4.14 15.85
CA LEU A 129 14.20 2.81 15.36
C LEU A 129 12.69 2.61 15.38
N PHE A 130 12.03 3.06 16.45
CA PHE A 130 10.56 3.04 16.53
C PHE A 130 9.93 3.91 15.45
N MET A 131 10.42 5.14 15.27
CA MET A 131 9.97 6.01 14.20
C MET A 131 10.17 5.37 12.82
N PHE A 132 11.36 4.84 12.56
CA PHE A 132 11.68 4.22 11.28
C PHE A 132 10.74 3.05 10.95
N SER A 133 10.54 2.10 11.88
CA SER A 133 9.67 0.95 11.65
C SER A 133 8.21 1.35 11.46
N THR A 134 7.73 2.31 12.23
CA THR A 134 6.36 2.83 12.12
C THR A 134 6.16 3.59 10.81
N LEU A 135 7.08 4.50 10.46
CA LEU A 135 6.97 5.28 9.22
C LEU A 135 7.20 4.43 7.96
N LEU A 136 8.02 3.37 8.05
CA LEU A 136 8.13 2.40 6.97
C LEU A 136 6.79 1.71 6.68
N ALA A 137 6.07 1.29 7.72
CA ALA A 137 4.74 0.72 7.56
C ALA A 137 3.73 1.75 7.02
N VAL A 138 3.75 2.99 7.50
CA VAL A 138 2.93 4.09 6.97
C VAL A 138 3.25 4.34 5.50
N ALA A 139 4.53 4.41 5.12
CA ALA A 139 4.95 4.64 3.74
C ALA A 139 4.50 3.52 2.80
N LEU A 140 4.68 2.26 3.19
CA LEU A 140 4.30 1.10 2.40
C LEU A 140 2.77 0.99 2.28
N PHE A 141 2.07 0.83 3.40
CA PHE A 141 0.63 0.55 3.39
C PHE A 141 -0.20 1.80 3.11
N GLY A 142 0.23 2.97 3.59
CA GLY A 142 -0.38 4.25 3.25
C GLY A 142 -0.27 4.54 1.76
N GLY A 143 0.92 4.36 1.16
CA GLY A 143 1.13 4.54 -0.27
C GLY A 143 0.28 3.61 -1.14
N LEU A 144 0.14 2.34 -0.73
CA LEU A 144 -0.72 1.37 -1.40
C LEU A 144 -2.20 1.72 -1.26
N MET A 145 -2.64 2.11 -0.06
CA MET A 145 -4.02 2.53 0.22
C MET A 145 -4.36 3.82 -0.51
N GLU A 146 -3.46 4.81 -0.55
CA GLU A 146 -3.68 6.07 -1.24
C GLU A 146 -3.88 5.88 -2.75
N ARG A 147 -3.04 5.05 -3.38
CA ARG A 147 -3.17 4.70 -4.80
C ARG A 147 -4.45 3.92 -5.11
N ARG A 148 -4.93 3.11 -4.18
CA ARG A 148 -6.10 2.26 -4.37
C ARG A 148 -7.42 2.95 -4.05
N HIS A 149 -7.47 3.74 -2.97
CA HIS A 149 -8.70 4.30 -2.41
C HIS A 149 -8.69 5.84 -2.33
N GLY A 150 -7.55 6.46 -2.59
CA GLY A 150 -7.39 7.91 -2.57
C GLY A 150 -6.87 8.47 -1.24
N PRO A 151 -6.50 9.76 -1.23
CA PRO A 151 -5.83 10.42 -0.11
C PRO A 151 -6.70 10.56 1.14
N LEU A 152 -8.00 10.79 0.99
CA LEU A 152 -8.94 10.97 2.12
C LEU A 152 -9.06 9.72 2.98
N VAL A 153 -8.98 8.53 2.36
CA VAL A 153 -9.03 7.24 3.08
C VAL A 153 -7.80 7.07 3.95
N VAL A 154 -6.63 7.45 3.46
CA VAL A 154 -5.39 7.39 4.26
C VAL A 154 -5.45 8.34 5.45
N LEU A 155 -5.90 9.59 5.24
CA LEU A 155 -6.07 10.56 6.34
C LEU A 155 -7.07 10.07 7.38
N ALA A 156 -8.23 9.56 6.94
CA ALA A 156 -9.27 9.06 7.83
C ALA A 156 -8.78 7.86 8.66
N LEU A 157 -8.07 6.91 8.05
CA LEU A 157 -7.49 5.76 8.75
C LEU A 157 -6.37 6.19 9.69
N PHE A 158 -5.44 7.01 9.23
CA PHE A 158 -4.30 7.44 10.03
C PHE A 158 -4.74 8.22 11.27
N PHE A 159 -5.48 9.32 11.07
CA PHE A 159 -5.93 10.16 12.18
C PHE A 159 -7.05 9.52 12.98
N GLY A 160 -8.02 8.88 12.33
CA GLY A 160 -9.14 8.23 13.00
C GLY A 160 -8.69 7.12 13.94
N ALA A 161 -7.77 6.26 13.48
CA ALA A 161 -7.20 5.21 14.33
C ALA A 161 -6.33 5.76 15.45
N GLY A 162 -5.55 6.80 15.21
CA GLY A 162 -4.74 7.45 16.22
C GLY A 162 -5.60 8.10 17.32
N VAL A 163 -6.64 8.84 16.92
CA VAL A 163 -7.60 9.46 17.85
C VAL A 163 -8.34 8.38 18.66
N ALA A 164 -8.90 7.37 17.98
CA ALA A 164 -9.62 6.30 18.68
C ALA A 164 -8.71 5.50 19.62
N GLY A 165 -7.48 5.21 19.22
CA GLY A 165 -6.48 4.56 20.06
C GLY A 165 -6.10 5.41 21.28
N GLY A 166 -5.95 6.73 21.09
CA GLY A 166 -5.69 7.69 22.17
C GLY A 166 -6.85 7.78 23.16
N LEU A 167 -8.09 7.86 22.66
CA LEU A 167 -9.30 7.85 23.50
C LEU A 167 -9.48 6.53 24.25
N ALA A 168 -9.17 5.41 23.61
CA ALA A 168 -9.20 4.11 24.29
C ALA A 168 -8.17 4.04 25.43
N ALA A 169 -6.97 4.56 25.21
CA ALA A 169 -5.96 4.65 26.25
C ALA A 169 -6.40 5.58 27.42
N GLU A 170 -7.01 6.72 27.10
CA GLU A 170 -7.61 7.64 28.08
C GLU A 170 -8.69 6.97 28.94
N ALA A 171 -9.55 6.15 28.31
CA ALA A 171 -10.64 5.47 29.01
C ALA A 171 -10.17 4.34 29.94
N VAL A 172 -9.03 3.71 29.65
CA VAL A 172 -8.55 2.53 30.39
C VAL A 172 -7.48 2.85 31.41
N TYR A 173 -6.59 3.82 31.09
CA TYR A 173 -5.47 4.13 31.98
C TYR A 173 -5.70 5.41 32.78
N ALA A 174 -5.42 5.36 34.08
CA ALA A 174 -5.44 6.55 34.93
C ALA A 174 -4.41 7.61 34.48
N PHE A 175 -3.31 7.18 33.91
CA PHE A 175 -2.28 8.04 33.32
C PHE A 175 -1.91 7.52 31.93
N PRO A 176 -2.69 7.87 30.88
CA PRO A 176 -2.43 7.42 29.54
C PRO A 176 -1.15 8.03 28.97
N ILE A 177 -0.31 7.19 28.35
CA ILE A 177 0.85 7.63 27.57
C ILE A 177 0.71 7.03 26.18
N VAL A 178 0.65 7.90 25.18
CA VAL A 178 0.57 7.48 23.77
C VAL A 178 1.52 8.34 22.96
N THR A 179 2.38 7.68 22.19
CA THR A 179 3.33 8.35 21.28
C THR A 179 3.40 7.63 19.95
N GLY A 180 3.67 8.40 18.89
CA GLY A 180 3.90 7.92 17.54
C GLY A 180 2.65 7.43 16.81
N ALA A 181 2.80 7.20 15.54
CA ALA A 181 1.72 6.81 14.63
C ALA A 181 1.44 5.29 14.59
N ASN A 182 1.77 4.55 15.67
CA ASN A 182 1.66 3.08 15.68
C ASN A 182 0.22 2.60 15.40
N ALA A 183 -0.78 3.27 15.99
CA ALA A 183 -2.20 2.98 15.75
C ALA A 183 -2.59 3.22 14.28
N GLY A 184 -2.16 4.35 13.71
CA GLY A 184 -2.39 4.67 12.30
C GLY A 184 -1.68 3.71 11.35
N ALA A 185 -0.44 3.32 11.65
CA ALA A 185 0.33 2.35 10.88
C ALA A 185 -0.35 0.97 10.85
N LEU A 186 -0.79 0.48 12.03
CA LEU A 186 -1.53 -0.78 12.14
C LEU A 186 -2.88 -0.72 11.44
N ALA A 187 -3.57 0.43 11.48
CA ALA A 187 -4.83 0.60 10.77
C ALA A 187 -4.65 0.53 9.24
N LEU A 188 -3.65 1.21 8.69
CA LEU A 188 -3.36 1.16 7.26
C LEU A 188 -2.95 -0.24 6.80
N LEU A 189 -2.10 -0.92 7.58
CA LEU A 189 -1.69 -2.29 7.33
C LEU A 189 -2.88 -3.25 7.37
N ALA A 190 -3.71 -3.18 8.42
CA ALA A 190 -4.86 -4.07 8.59
C ALA A 190 -5.93 -3.85 7.51
N ALA A 191 -6.19 -2.59 7.13
CA ALA A 191 -7.10 -2.25 6.04
C ALA A 191 -6.62 -2.79 4.69
N TRP A 192 -5.30 -2.74 4.45
CA TRP A 192 -4.70 -3.33 3.25
C TRP A 192 -4.77 -4.86 3.24
N ALA A 193 -4.49 -5.50 4.38
CA ALA A 193 -4.47 -6.96 4.50
C ALA A 193 -5.85 -7.61 4.45
N ALA A 194 -6.90 -6.90 4.88
CA ALA A 194 -8.25 -7.43 5.05
C ALA A 194 -8.81 -8.16 3.81
N PRO A 195 -8.75 -7.63 2.58
CA PRO A 195 -9.22 -8.33 1.39
C PRO A 195 -8.45 -9.63 1.11
N SER A 196 -7.12 -9.60 1.25
CA SER A 196 -6.25 -10.76 1.02
C SER A 196 -6.49 -11.86 2.07
N MET A 197 -6.75 -11.47 3.33
CA MET A 197 -7.13 -12.42 4.40
C MET A 197 -8.48 -13.09 4.13
N MET A 198 -9.45 -12.36 3.57
CA MET A 198 -10.75 -12.93 3.17
C MET A 198 -10.60 -13.93 2.03
N ALA A 199 -9.86 -13.55 0.97
CA ALA A 199 -9.60 -14.42 -0.16
C ALA A 199 -8.85 -15.70 0.26
N ALA A 200 -7.84 -15.58 1.13
CA ALA A 200 -7.12 -16.72 1.67
C ALA A 200 -8.04 -17.67 2.47
N ARG A 201 -8.97 -17.13 3.27
CA ARG A 201 -9.95 -17.94 4.01
C ARG A 201 -10.98 -18.63 3.10
N ALA A 202 -11.31 -18.00 1.97
CA ALA A 202 -12.20 -18.58 0.96
C ALA A 202 -11.49 -19.62 0.05
N GLY A 203 -10.18 -19.79 0.17
CA GLY A 203 -9.38 -20.62 -0.73
C GLY A 203 -9.19 -20.01 -2.12
N GLU A 204 -9.44 -18.71 -2.25
CA GLU A 204 -9.28 -17.96 -3.49
C GLU A 204 -7.83 -17.46 -3.67
N TYR A 205 -7.44 -17.26 -4.94
CA TYR A 205 -6.13 -16.66 -5.23
C TYR A 205 -6.07 -15.20 -4.76
N TYR A 206 -5.01 -14.83 -4.08
CA TYR A 206 -4.76 -13.46 -3.63
C TYR A 206 -3.36 -13.00 -4.01
N GLU A 207 -3.27 -11.75 -4.44
CA GLU A 207 -2.02 -11.09 -4.78
C GLU A 207 -1.46 -10.35 -3.56
N GLY A 208 -0.93 -11.04 -2.58
CA GLY A 208 -0.42 -10.37 -1.39
C GLY A 208 0.55 -11.24 -0.60
N ASP A 209 1.60 -10.64 -0.07
CA ASP A 209 2.46 -11.27 0.92
C ASP A 209 1.86 -11.11 2.32
N LEU A 210 0.98 -12.05 2.69
CA LEU A 210 0.38 -12.09 4.03
C LEU A 210 1.41 -12.41 5.12
N LEU A 211 2.47 -13.18 4.78
CA LEU A 211 3.55 -13.48 5.71
C LEU A 211 4.37 -12.23 6.04
N GLY A 212 4.83 -11.51 5.04
CA GLY A 212 5.55 -10.24 5.23
C GLY A 212 4.70 -9.19 5.93
N THR A 213 3.42 -9.06 5.54
CA THR A 213 2.47 -8.17 6.20
C THR A 213 2.27 -8.56 7.66
N GLY A 214 2.12 -9.85 7.95
CA GLY A 214 2.01 -10.39 9.31
C GLY A 214 3.25 -10.12 10.15
N ALA A 215 4.45 -10.29 9.57
CA ALA A 215 5.71 -9.98 10.25
C ALA A 215 5.80 -8.50 10.65
N ILE A 216 5.43 -7.58 9.75
CA ILE A 216 5.39 -6.14 10.07
C ILE A 216 4.36 -5.85 11.16
N ALA A 217 3.17 -6.47 11.11
CA ALA A 217 2.16 -6.31 12.15
C ALA A 217 2.66 -6.78 13.52
N VAL A 218 3.35 -7.92 13.60
CA VAL A 218 3.96 -8.43 14.83
C VAL A 218 5.01 -7.46 15.37
N VAL A 219 5.88 -6.92 14.52
CA VAL A 219 6.87 -5.91 14.94
C VAL A 219 6.19 -4.69 15.53
N LEU A 220 5.16 -4.13 14.87
CA LEU A 220 4.44 -2.96 15.37
C LEU A 220 3.68 -3.25 16.68
N LEU A 221 3.08 -4.43 16.82
CA LEU A 221 2.41 -4.85 18.05
C LEU A 221 3.38 -5.15 19.20
N ALA A 222 4.62 -5.51 18.90
CA ALA A 222 5.67 -5.74 19.88
C ALA A 222 6.37 -4.46 20.36
N MET A 223 6.19 -3.33 19.66
CA MET A 223 6.85 -2.05 19.99
C MET A 223 6.62 -1.58 21.44
N PRO A 224 5.44 -1.76 22.07
CA PRO A 224 5.24 -1.39 23.46
C PRO A 224 6.17 -2.10 24.45
N TYR A 225 6.68 -3.29 24.14
CA TYR A 225 7.66 -3.98 24.97
C TYR A 225 9.06 -3.34 24.90
N ALA A 226 9.39 -2.76 23.75
CA ALA A 226 10.65 -2.05 23.58
C ALA A 226 10.57 -0.57 24.03
N ARG A 227 9.37 0.01 23.99
CA ARG A 227 9.10 1.42 24.27
C ARG A 227 7.82 1.57 25.10
N PRO A 228 7.93 1.77 26.43
CA PRO A 228 6.77 1.89 27.32
C PRO A 228 5.84 3.08 27.00
N GLU A 229 6.37 4.08 26.29
CA GLU A 229 5.56 5.24 25.86
C GLU A 229 4.63 4.93 24.68
N VAL A 230 4.80 3.75 24.04
CA VAL A 230 3.92 3.28 22.97
C VAL A 230 2.80 2.48 23.58
N SER A 231 1.56 2.94 23.43
CA SER A 231 0.40 2.22 23.96
C SER A 231 0.06 1.00 23.10
N TRP A 232 0.11 -0.21 23.70
CA TRP A 232 -0.32 -1.43 23.02
C TRP A 232 -1.82 -1.41 22.73
N LEU A 233 -2.62 -0.81 23.64
CA LEU A 233 -4.07 -0.68 23.47
C LEU A 233 -4.40 0.20 22.25
N ALA A 234 -3.70 1.32 22.10
CA ALA A 234 -3.88 2.19 20.94
C ALA A 234 -3.53 1.45 19.63
N GLY A 235 -2.48 0.64 19.62
CA GLY A 235 -2.10 -0.19 18.47
C GLY A 235 -3.17 -1.22 18.11
N VAL A 236 -3.69 -1.96 19.08
CA VAL A 236 -4.75 -2.96 18.88
C VAL A 236 -6.03 -2.31 18.36
N VAL A 237 -6.48 -1.22 19.00
CA VAL A 237 -7.67 -0.48 18.55
C VAL A 237 -7.50 0.04 17.12
N GLY A 238 -6.32 0.59 16.81
CA GLY A 238 -5.99 1.03 15.45
C GLY A 238 -6.08 -0.12 14.43
N GLY A 239 -5.45 -1.25 14.74
CA GLY A 239 -5.50 -2.45 13.89
C GLY A 239 -6.91 -2.98 13.66
N LEU A 240 -7.74 -3.04 14.71
CA LEU A 240 -9.14 -3.47 14.61
C LEU A 240 -9.97 -2.52 13.75
N LEU A 241 -9.83 -1.22 13.93
CA LEU A 241 -10.51 -0.22 13.10
C LEU A 241 -10.09 -0.33 11.63
N GLY A 242 -8.81 -0.51 11.37
CA GLY A 242 -8.30 -0.74 10.02
C GLY A 242 -8.88 -2.00 9.39
N LEU A 243 -8.93 -3.11 10.14
CA LEU A 243 -9.52 -4.36 9.69
C LEU A 243 -11.01 -4.19 9.34
N LEU A 244 -11.79 -3.58 10.22
CA LEU A 244 -13.22 -3.33 10.00
C LEU A 244 -13.44 -2.46 8.76
N PHE A 245 -12.65 -1.41 8.60
CA PHE A 245 -12.72 -0.53 7.44
C PHE A 245 -12.37 -1.26 6.14
N GLY A 246 -11.30 -2.06 6.14
CA GLY A 246 -10.88 -2.87 5.00
C GLY A 246 -11.93 -3.90 4.59
N LEU A 247 -12.59 -4.55 5.56
CA LEU A 247 -13.70 -5.46 5.33
C LEU A 247 -14.93 -4.73 4.72
N GLY A 248 -15.23 -3.52 5.19
CA GLY A 248 -16.27 -2.68 4.62
C GLY A 248 -16.03 -2.32 3.16
N LEU A 249 -14.79 -1.92 2.85
CA LEU A 249 -14.40 -1.58 1.48
C LEU A 249 -14.43 -2.79 0.52
N SER A 250 -14.13 -3.99 1.00
CA SER A 250 -14.19 -5.20 0.18
C SER A 250 -15.62 -5.55 -0.21
N ARG A 251 -16.57 -5.42 0.73
CA ARG A 251 -18.01 -5.66 0.48
C ARG A 251 -18.63 -4.66 -0.49
N ALA A 252 -18.24 -3.38 -0.41
CA ALA A 252 -18.74 -2.34 -1.30
C ALA A 252 -18.33 -2.52 -2.77
N ARG A 253 -17.34 -3.37 -3.06
CA ARG A 253 -16.89 -3.68 -4.43
C ARG A 253 -17.56 -4.92 -5.02
N SER A 254 -18.18 -5.76 -4.21
CA SER A 254 -18.87 -6.98 -4.65
C SER A 254 -20.34 -6.73 -5.03
N VAL A 255 -20.85 -5.51 -4.87
CA VAL A 255 -22.14 -5.00 -5.30
C VAL A 255 -21.97 -4.12 -6.53
#